data_cfc0ea4cb066325ef8a805b7a023707d
#
_entry.id   cfc0ea4cb066325ef8a805b7a023707d
#
_cell.length_a   1.000
_cell.length_b   1.000
_cell.length_c   1.000
_cell.angle_alpha   90.00
_cell.angle_beta   90.00
_cell.angle_gamma   90.00
#
_symmetry.space_group_name_H-M   'P 1'
#
loop_
_entity.id
_entity.type
_entity.pdbx_description
1 polymer ?
#
loop_
_entity_poly.entity_id
_entity_poly.type
_entity_poly.pdbx_seq_one_letter_code
_entity_poly.pdbx_strand_id
1 'polypeptide(L)'
;MDNVLFHSRRELSPTVTVDVDALRRAYDSLEFVRAEQHKNKDYSLARDTSGEYVFTDGLAGRIDLEKAFLALENTVENGQETLNLSDSGCYYDITPNENQKTLRNLWKEIERYQSCDIVYCFGQERYPVTAADCASFLVTENGLPVTDQTGNFVLDEEAVTAYVGQLAEKYDGYGRTRQFHSTRGDVITIEGGTYGSKLDQKKETAYLMEHLLDAGVHTGTQQSHVPTYEREAFCYGRDDIGDTYIEVDMTQQKMYYYEKGELRLETDVVTGNMRRRMGTPEGVNFVYNKQKDRVLRGPGYASPVKFWVPVKGSIGIHDASWRKEFGGDIYQTAGSHGCINTPKDKMEELYDMVQIGTPVVMFY
;
A
#
# COMPACT_ATOMS: atom_id res chain seq x y z
N MET A 1 -44.00 64.05 70.31
CA MET A 1 -44.63 63.88 68.95
C MET A 1 -43.62 63.19 68.06
N ASP A 2 -43.60 61.91 68.01
CA ASP A 2 -42.64 61.13 67.22
C ASP A 2 -43.26 60.83 65.85
N ASN A 3 -42.66 61.41 64.77
CA ASN A 3 -43.04 61.15 63.48
C ASN A 3 -42.33 59.85 63.01
N VAL A 4 -43.11 58.76 62.99
CA VAL A 4 -42.67 57.47 62.44
C VAL A 4 -42.95 57.51 60.94
N LEU A 5 -41.88 57.67 60.13
CA LEU A 5 -41.90 57.51 58.68
C LEU A 5 -41.84 56.02 58.32
N PHE A 6 -42.97 55.48 57.89
CA PHE A 6 -43.02 54.14 57.27
C PHE A 6 -42.45 54.23 55.86
N HIS A 7 -41.26 53.68 55.64
CA HIS A 7 -40.75 53.42 54.31
C HIS A 7 -41.25 52.04 53.83
N SER A 8 -42.31 52.04 53.03
CA SER A 8 -42.71 50.83 52.33
C SER A 8 -41.76 50.65 51.12
N ARG A 9 -40.82 49.70 51.15
CA ARG A 9 -40.14 49.17 49.96
C ARG A 9 -41.15 48.37 49.17
N ARG A 10 -41.57 48.89 48.01
CA ARG A 10 -42.24 48.07 46.98
C ARG A 10 -41.13 47.45 46.16
N GLU A 11 -40.95 46.14 46.23
CA GLU A 11 -40.20 45.39 45.25
C GLU A 11 -41.05 45.32 43.94
N LEU A 12 -40.61 46.01 42.95
CA LEU A 12 -41.13 45.88 41.60
C LEU A 12 -40.46 44.64 40.97
N SER A 13 -41.22 43.55 40.90
CA SER A 13 -40.79 42.43 40.05
C SER A 13 -41.07 42.85 38.60
N PRO A 14 -40.05 43.00 37.75
CA PRO A 14 -40.31 43.33 36.35
C PRO A 14 -41.01 42.18 35.70
N THR A 15 -42.18 42.44 35.12
CA THR A 15 -42.89 41.44 34.28
C THR A 15 -42.22 41.55 32.89
N VAL A 16 -41.49 40.50 32.53
CA VAL A 16 -40.90 40.36 31.18
C VAL A 16 -42.02 39.88 30.25
N THR A 17 -42.32 40.66 29.23
CA THR A 17 -43.25 40.23 28.16
C THR A 17 -42.42 39.80 26.97
N VAL A 18 -42.52 38.57 26.58
CA VAL A 18 -41.78 38.00 25.45
C VAL A 18 -42.61 38.18 24.17
N ASP A 19 -42.02 38.73 23.12
CA ASP A 19 -42.57 38.66 21.76
C ASP A 19 -42.24 37.26 21.21
N VAL A 20 -43.21 36.35 21.34
CA VAL A 20 -43.06 34.94 20.96
C VAL A 20 -42.75 34.79 19.48
N ASP A 21 -43.32 35.61 18.61
CA ASP A 21 -43.06 35.54 17.17
C ASP A 21 -41.63 35.99 16.82
N ALA A 22 -41.14 37.02 17.48
CA ALA A 22 -39.76 37.46 17.31
C ALA A 22 -38.77 36.43 17.88
N LEU A 23 -39.06 35.84 19.05
CA LEU A 23 -38.27 34.77 19.64
C LEU A 23 -38.23 33.54 18.73
N ARG A 24 -39.36 33.13 18.14
CA ARG A 24 -39.44 31.99 17.23
C ARG A 24 -38.61 32.24 15.97
N ARG A 25 -38.68 33.41 15.37
CA ARG A 25 -37.83 33.76 14.21
C ARG A 25 -36.35 33.70 14.55
N ALA A 26 -35.97 34.20 15.72
CA ALA A 26 -34.58 34.13 16.18
C ALA A 26 -34.13 32.67 16.44
N TYR A 27 -34.98 31.87 17.09
CA TYR A 27 -34.73 30.44 17.35
C TYR A 27 -34.55 29.67 16.05
N ASP A 28 -35.46 29.82 15.07
CA ASP A 28 -35.40 29.11 13.78
C ASP A 28 -34.15 29.52 12.95
N SER A 29 -33.50 30.65 13.28
CA SER A 29 -32.27 31.12 12.65
C SER A 29 -31.01 30.48 13.23
N LEU A 30 -31.09 29.86 14.42
CA LEU A 30 -29.95 29.24 15.09
C LEU A 30 -29.38 28.08 14.29
N GLU A 31 -28.06 27.98 14.27
CA GLU A 31 -27.33 26.96 13.47
C GLU A 31 -27.74 25.55 13.89
N PHE A 32 -27.81 25.26 15.17
CA PHE A 32 -28.17 23.91 15.64
C PHE A 32 -29.62 23.54 15.28
N VAL A 33 -30.55 24.49 15.25
CA VAL A 33 -31.95 24.25 14.85
C VAL A 33 -32.03 23.86 13.37
N ARG A 34 -31.33 24.61 12.52
CA ARG A 34 -31.23 24.31 11.08
C ARG A 34 -30.55 22.98 10.84
N ALA A 35 -29.46 22.70 11.55
CA ALA A 35 -28.75 21.43 11.47
C ALA A 35 -29.67 20.27 11.84
N GLU A 36 -30.45 20.38 12.95
CA GLU A 36 -31.36 19.32 13.36
C GLU A 36 -32.52 19.12 12.37
N GLN A 37 -33.03 20.19 11.76
CA GLN A 37 -34.07 20.10 10.72
C GLN A 37 -33.60 19.30 9.50
N HIS A 38 -32.32 19.42 9.12
CA HIS A 38 -31.71 18.77 7.96
C HIS A 38 -30.94 17.49 8.32
N LYS A 39 -30.87 17.11 9.59
CA LYS A 39 -30.16 15.92 10.05
C LYS A 39 -30.74 14.67 9.41
N ASN A 40 -29.88 13.82 8.87
CA ASN A 40 -30.27 12.52 8.35
C ASN A 40 -30.95 11.69 9.45
N LYS A 41 -32.13 11.15 9.15
CA LYS A 41 -32.94 10.34 10.08
C LYS A 41 -32.77 8.84 9.85
N ASP A 42 -31.91 8.48 8.89
CA ASP A 42 -31.73 7.09 8.53
C ASP A 42 -31.01 6.34 9.63
N TYR A 43 -31.40 5.10 9.81
CA TYR A 43 -30.72 4.13 10.65
C TYR A 43 -30.34 2.96 9.76
N SER A 44 -29.12 2.96 9.28
CA SER A 44 -28.71 2.06 8.22
C SER A 44 -27.25 1.63 8.37
N LEU A 45 -26.93 0.49 7.79
CA LEU A 45 -25.61 -0.04 7.61
C LEU A 45 -25.45 -0.39 6.13
N ALA A 46 -24.53 0.24 5.46
CA ALA A 46 -24.29 0.04 4.02
C ALA A 46 -22.84 0.35 3.66
N ARG A 47 -22.40 -0.10 2.50
CA ARG A 47 -21.11 0.33 1.92
C ARG A 47 -21.27 1.75 1.34
N ASP A 48 -20.27 2.57 1.62
CA ASP A 48 -20.15 3.90 1.02
C ASP A 48 -19.50 3.86 -0.36
N THR A 49 -19.19 5.03 -0.93
CA THR A 49 -18.54 5.16 -2.24
C THR A 49 -17.09 4.72 -2.25
N SER A 50 -16.42 4.61 -1.10
CA SER A 50 -15.07 4.04 -0.97
C SER A 50 -15.09 2.51 -0.92
N GLY A 51 -16.25 1.90 -0.70
CA GLY A 51 -16.45 0.47 -0.53
C GLY A 51 -16.42 0.01 0.94
N GLU A 52 -16.21 0.93 1.89
CA GLU A 52 -16.23 0.63 3.32
C GLU A 52 -17.64 0.55 3.87
N TYR A 53 -17.87 -0.32 4.85
CA TYR A 53 -19.13 -0.27 5.58
C TYR A 53 -19.19 0.94 6.51
N VAL A 54 -20.29 1.65 6.45
CA VAL A 54 -20.60 2.81 7.28
C VAL A 54 -21.93 2.63 7.96
N PHE A 55 -21.98 2.94 9.24
CA PHE A 55 -23.19 2.92 10.03
C PHE A 55 -23.72 4.34 10.24
N THR A 56 -24.97 4.58 9.83
CA THR A 56 -25.66 5.83 10.04
C THR A 56 -26.67 5.66 11.17
N ASP A 57 -26.45 6.37 12.29
CA ASP A 57 -27.38 6.45 13.41
C ASP A 57 -28.05 7.83 13.43
N GLY A 58 -29.06 8.01 12.60
CA GLY A 58 -29.85 9.24 12.55
C GLY A 58 -30.80 9.42 13.73
N LEU A 59 -30.85 8.46 14.64
CA LEU A 59 -31.69 8.52 15.83
C LEU A 59 -30.95 9.10 17.06
N ALA A 60 -29.63 8.96 17.08
CA ALA A 60 -28.84 9.40 18.24
C ALA A 60 -28.83 10.92 18.39
N GLY A 61 -29.06 11.40 19.63
CA GLY A 61 -28.97 12.80 19.98
C GLY A 61 -29.92 13.70 19.21
N ARG A 62 -31.12 13.19 18.87
CA ARG A 62 -32.19 13.98 18.23
C ARG A 62 -32.78 14.98 19.22
N ILE A 63 -32.93 16.23 18.77
CA ILE A 63 -33.54 17.31 19.56
C ILE A 63 -35.00 17.47 19.18
N ASP A 64 -35.89 17.47 20.20
CA ASP A 64 -37.27 17.91 20.05
C ASP A 64 -37.29 19.44 19.97
N LEU A 65 -37.31 19.96 18.76
CA LEU A 65 -37.18 21.40 18.50
C LEU A 65 -38.37 22.20 19.07
N GLU A 66 -39.58 21.62 19.17
CA GLU A 66 -40.71 22.30 19.80
C GLU A 66 -40.55 22.38 21.31
N LYS A 67 -40.11 21.30 21.91
CA LYS A 67 -39.82 21.26 23.35
C LYS A 67 -38.64 22.17 23.72
N ALA A 68 -37.62 22.24 22.89
CA ALA A 68 -36.49 23.14 23.02
C ALA A 68 -36.92 24.62 22.89
N PHE A 69 -37.83 24.92 21.99
CA PHE A 69 -38.41 26.26 21.88
C PHE A 69 -39.21 26.66 23.12
N LEU A 70 -40.10 25.79 23.59
CA LEU A 70 -40.88 26.05 24.82
C LEU A 70 -39.94 26.23 26.05
N ALA A 71 -38.88 25.45 26.16
CA ALA A 71 -37.88 25.61 27.20
C ALA A 71 -37.13 26.95 27.08
N LEU A 72 -36.82 27.40 25.85
CA LEU A 72 -36.25 28.72 25.62
C LEU A 72 -37.18 29.84 26.00
N GLU A 73 -38.46 29.78 25.62
CA GLU A 73 -39.48 30.76 25.98
C GLU A 73 -39.56 30.92 27.52
N ASN A 74 -39.67 29.83 28.24
CA ASN A 74 -39.64 29.80 29.71
C ASN A 74 -38.38 30.41 30.31
N THR A 75 -37.21 30.10 29.70
CA THR A 75 -35.91 30.62 30.16
C THR A 75 -35.86 32.14 30.04
N VAL A 76 -36.33 32.68 28.90
CA VAL A 76 -36.37 34.13 28.64
C VAL A 76 -37.39 34.82 29.57
N GLU A 77 -38.59 34.27 29.75
CA GLU A 77 -39.62 34.80 30.67
C GLU A 77 -39.13 34.91 32.12
N ASN A 78 -38.32 33.95 32.54
CA ASN A 78 -37.73 33.93 33.87
C ASN A 78 -36.43 34.76 33.99
N GLY A 79 -36.01 35.46 32.91
CA GLY A 79 -34.82 36.28 32.93
C GLY A 79 -33.51 35.50 33.07
N GLN A 80 -33.50 34.23 32.68
CA GLN A 80 -32.30 33.38 32.67
C GLN A 80 -31.49 33.63 31.43
N GLU A 81 -30.17 33.62 31.53
CA GLU A 81 -29.26 33.89 30.42
C GLU A 81 -28.84 32.65 29.63
N THR A 82 -29.04 31.45 30.17
CA THR A 82 -28.59 30.19 29.56
C THR A 82 -29.66 29.11 29.67
N LEU A 83 -29.78 28.31 28.61
CA LEU A 83 -30.62 27.12 28.57
C LEU A 83 -29.75 25.88 28.32
N ASN A 84 -29.82 24.89 29.20
CA ASN A 84 -29.23 23.59 28.96
C ASN A 84 -30.31 22.65 28.40
N LEU A 85 -30.18 22.28 27.10
CA LEU A 85 -31.17 21.43 26.43
C LEU A 85 -31.26 20.02 27.03
N SER A 86 -30.15 19.48 27.58
CA SER A 86 -30.12 18.16 28.22
C SER A 86 -30.91 18.18 29.53
N ASP A 87 -30.62 19.14 30.39
CA ASP A 87 -31.27 19.26 31.68
C ASP A 87 -32.78 19.58 31.56
N SER A 88 -33.14 20.27 30.47
CA SER A 88 -34.52 20.57 30.11
C SER A 88 -35.23 19.43 29.39
N GLY A 89 -34.58 18.28 29.22
CA GLY A 89 -35.13 17.08 28.60
C GLY A 89 -35.58 17.29 27.15
N CYS A 90 -34.87 18.16 26.38
CA CYS A 90 -35.22 18.50 25.01
C CYS A 90 -34.72 17.46 24.01
N TYR A 91 -34.09 16.38 24.42
CA TYR A 91 -33.73 15.28 23.55
C TYR A 91 -34.81 14.22 23.51
N TYR A 92 -35.02 13.61 22.34
CA TYR A 92 -35.88 12.45 22.22
C TYR A 92 -35.25 11.25 22.94
N ASP A 93 -36.03 10.57 23.77
CA ASP A 93 -35.66 9.26 24.28
C ASP A 93 -36.05 8.20 23.24
N ILE A 94 -35.14 7.91 22.35
CA ILE A 94 -35.34 6.93 21.29
C ILE A 94 -34.69 5.61 21.70
N THR A 95 -35.53 4.68 22.11
CA THR A 95 -35.12 3.30 22.41
C THR A 95 -35.07 2.51 21.10
N PRO A 96 -33.88 2.02 20.65
CA PRO A 96 -33.79 1.20 19.46
C PRO A 96 -34.63 -0.06 19.55
N ASN A 97 -35.38 -0.38 18.50
CA ASN A 97 -36.08 -1.65 18.37
C ASN A 97 -35.09 -2.83 18.16
N GLU A 98 -35.57 -4.07 18.20
CA GLU A 98 -34.71 -5.25 18.11
C GLU A 98 -33.90 -5.31 16.80
N ASN A 99 -34.50 -4.93 15.66
CA ASN A 99 -33.78 -4.88 14.39
C ASN A 99 -32.66 -3.84 14.41
N GLN A 100 -32.92 -2.68 15.01
CA GLN A 100 -31.91 -1.62 15.15
C GLN A 100 -30.77 -2.03 16.08
N LYS A 101 -31.07 -2.74 17.16
CA LYS A 101 -30.06 -3.32 18.07
C LYS A 101 -29.20 -4.35 17.34
N THR A 102 -29.83 -5.23 16.57
CA THR A 102 -29.12 -6.23 15.76
C THR A 102 -28.18 -5.56 14.77
N LEU A 103 -28.66 -4.54 14.04
CA LEU A 103 -27.84 -3.82 13.09
C LEU A 103 -26.66 -3.08 13.74
N ARG A 104 -26.86 -2.49 14.90
CA ARG A 104 -25.80 -1.85 15.68
C ARG A 104 -24.77 -2.85 16.21
N ASN A 105 -25.18 -4.03 16.60
CA ASN A 105 -24.26 -5.07 17.03
C ASN A 105 -23.45 -5.60 15.85
N LEU A 106 -24.09 -5.83 14.71
CA LEU A 106 -23.39 -6.21 13.47
C LEU A 106 -22.37 -5.15 13.07
N TRP A 107 -22.73 -3.86 13.18
CA TRP A 107 -21.79 -2.77 12.92
C TRP A 107 -20.52 -2.84 13.78
N LYS A 108 -20.65 -3.10 15.09
CA LYS A 108 -19.47 -3.20 15.97
C LYS A 108 -18.50 -4.29 15.54
N GLU A 109 -19.04 -5.43 15.07
CA GLU A 109 -18.19 -6.52 14.55
C GLU A 109 -17.55 -6.14 13.23
N ILE A 110 -18.28 -5.45 12.34
CA ILE A 110 -17.74 -4.95 11.07
C ILE A 110 -16.69 -3.87 11.32
N GLU A 111 -16.94 -2.90 12.18
CA GLU A 111 -16.01 -1.83 12.54
C GLU A 111 -14.68 -2.42 13.06
N ARG A 112 -14.77 -3.43 13.95
CA ARG A 112 -13.60 -4.16 14.40
C ARG A 112 -12.89 -4.88 13.27
N TYR A 113 -13.61 -5.60 12.41
CA TYR A 113 -13.05 -6.33 11.28
C TYR A 113 -12.39 -5.42 10.25
N GLN A 114 -12.99 -4.27 9.96
CA GLN A 114 -12.42 -3.26 9.04
C GLN A 114 -11.16 -2.56 9.60
N SER A 115 -10.93 -2.61 10.91
CA SER A 115 -9.71 -2.08 11.53
C SER A 115 -8.52 -3.04 11.42
N CYS A 116 -8.30 -3.63 10.23
CA CYS A 116 -7.23 -4.57 9.96
C CYS A 116 -5.85 -3.92 10.06
N ASP A 117 -4.96 -4.54 10.82
CA ASP A 117 -3.60 -4.06 11.08
C ASP A 117 -2.54 -4.64 10.14
N ILE A 118 -2.92 -5.53 9.21
CA ILE A 118 -1.98 -6.19 8.30
C ILE A 118 -1.39 -5.18 7.31
N VAL A 119 -0.07 -5.11 7.25
CA VAL A 119 0.69 -4.28 6.31
C VAL A 119 1.67 -5.14 5.54
N TYR A 120 1.43 -5.33 4.26
CA TYR A 120 2.37 -6.00 3.36
C TYR A 120 3.66 -5.19 3.18
N CYS A 121 4.80 -5.87 3.23
CA CYS A 121 6.13 -5.29 3.11
C CYS A 121 6.84 -5.81 1.87
N PHE A 122 6.84 -5.02 0.80
CA PHE A 122 7.55 -5.33 -0.46
C PHE A 122 8.88 -4.54 -0.48
N GLY A 123 9.94 -5.11 0.10
CA GLY A 123 11.18 -4.38 0.33
C GLY A 123 10.97 -3.19 1.27
N GLN A 124 11.19 -1.98 0.76
CA GLN A 124 10.97 -0.74 1.52
C GLN A 124 9.53 -0.23 1.43
N GLU A 125 8.76 -0.72 0.48
CA GLU A 125 7.38 -0.30 0.28
C GLU A 125 6.45 -0.98 1.29
N ARG A 126 5.44 -0.21 1.75
CA ARG A 126 4.42 -0.66 2.70
C ARG A 126 3.05 -0.55 2.03
N TYR A 127 2.27 -1.62 2.13
CA TYR A 127 0.95 -1.69 1.54
C TYR A 127 -0.05 -2.22 2.58
N PRO A 128 -0.80 -1.33 3.26
CA PRO A 128 -1.78 -1.75 4.25
C PRO A 128 -2.99 -2.42 3.59
N VAL A 129 -3.55 -3.42 4.24
CA VAL A 129 -4.89 -3.92 3.93
C VAL A 129 -5.88 -2.90 4.48
N THR A 130 -6.64 -2.26 3.59
CA THR A 130 -7.55 -1.17 3.95
C THR A 130 -8.90 -1.67 4.45
N ALA A 131 -9.68 -0.78 5.07
CA ALA A 131 -11.06 -1.07 5.46
C ALA A 131 -11.94 -1.48 4.26
N ALA A 132 -11.73 -0.82 3.11
CA ALA A 132 -12.41 -1.15 1.86
C ALA A 132 -12.02 -2.54 1.33
N ASP A 133 -10.72 -2.91 1.42
CA ASP A 133 -10.26 -4.25 1.06
C ASP A 133 -10.94 -5.29 1.95
N CYS A 134 -10.92 -5.10 3.29
CA CYS A 134 -11.58 -5.97 4.24
C CYS A 134 -13.08 -6.13 3.93
N ALA A 135 -13.78 -5.03 3.68
CA ALA A 135 -15.18 -5.08 3.30
C ALA A 135 -15.41 -5.89 2.02
N SER A 136 -14.50 -5.79 1.04
CA SER A 136 -14.59 -6.53 -0.23
C SER A 136 -14.44 -8.04 -0.08
N PHE A 137 -13.77 -8.50 0.97
CA PHE A 137 -13.54 -9.93 1.26
C PHE A 137 -14.74 -10.62 1.91
N LEU A 138 -15.80 -9.90 2.27
CA LEU A 138 -16.96 -10.48 2.95
C LEU A 138 -18.00 -11.00 1.96
N VAL A 139 -18.45 -12.23 2.14
CA VAL A 139 -19.67 -12.74 1.49
C VAL A 139 -20.85 -11.92 2.02
N THR A 140 -21.70 -11.45 1.12
CA THR A 140 -22.83 -10.59 1.46
C THR A 140 -24.16 -11.13 0.96
N GLU A 141 -25.21 -10.95 1.77
CA GLU A 141 -26.60 -11.18 1.38
C GLU A 141 -27.42 -9.92 1.66
N ASN A 142 -28.20 -9.45 0.69
CA ASN A 142 -28.94 -8.17 0.78
C ASN A 142 -28.09 -6.96 1.19
N GLY A 143 -26.79 -6.95 0.81
CA GLY A 143 -25.85 -5.88 1.11
C GLY A 143 -25.22 -5.93 2.51
N LEU A 144 -25.55 -6.92 3.34
CA LEU A 144 -24.96 -7.12 4.65
C LEU A 144 -24.06 -8.36 4.67
N PRO A 145 -22.99 -8.37 5.50
CA PRO A 145 -22.12 -9.53 5.65
C PRO A 145 -22.88 -10.74 6.21
N VAL A 146 -22.50 -11.91 5.69
CA VAL A 146 -23.01 -13.22 6.18
C VAL A 146 -22.07 -13.74 7.26
N THR A 147 -22.65 -14.34 8.30
CA THR A 147 -21.93 -15.05 9.34
C THR A 147 -22.22 -16.56 9.30
N ASP A 148 -21.23 -17.35 9.70
CA ASP A 148 -21.36 -18.79 9.86
C ASP A 148 -22.12 -19.17 11.16
N GLN A 149 -22.24 -20.48 11.43
CA GLN A 149 -22.92 -20.99 12.63
C GLN A 149 -22.20 -20.64 13.94
N THR A 150 -20.93 -20.21 13.88
CA THR A 150 -20.12 -19.81 15.04
C THR A 150 -20.16 -18.29 15.26
N GLY A 151 -20.78 -17.53 14.34
CA GLY A 151 -20.88 -16.08 14.37
C GLY A 151 -19.72 -15.35 13.70
N ASN A 152 -18.77 -16.06 13.07
CA ASN A 152 -17.70 -15.45 12.30
C ASN A 152 -18.19 -15.03 10.92
N PHE A 153 -17.62 -13.96 10.36
CA PHE A 153 -17.88 -13.58 8.98
C PHE A 153 -17.42 -14.66 8.01
N VAL A 154 -18.18 -14.84 6.94
CA VAL A 154 -17.81 -15.72 5.84
C VAL A 154 -16.99 -14.92 4.84
N LEU A 155 -15.75 -15.36 4.59
CA LEU A 155 -14.85 -14.74 3.61
C LEU A 155 -15.08 -15.30 2.21
N ASP A 156 -15.00 -14.41 1.22
CA ASP A 156 -15.01 -14.75 -0.21
C ASP A 156 -13.57 -15.02 -0.68
N GLU A 157 -13.23 -16.30 -0.83
CA GLU A 157 -11.90 -16.72 -1.25
C GLU A 157 -11.55 -16.21 -2.67
N GLU A 158 -12.54 -16.05 -3.56
CA GLU A 158 -12.30 -15.51 -4.90
C GLU A 158 -11.91 -14.01 -4.82
N ALA A 159 -12.59 -13.24 -3.97
CA ALA A 159 -12.25 -11.85 -3.74
C ALA A 159 -10.86 -11.68 -3.11
N VAL A 160 -10.52 -12.50 -2.12
CA VAL A 160 -9.17 -12.51 -1.52
C VAL A 160 -8.11 -12.91 -2.54
N THR A 161 -8.37 -13.92 -3.37
CA THR A 161 -7.47 -14.34 -4.45
C THR A 161 -7.27 -13.25 -5.48
N ALA A 162 -8.33 -12.55 -5.87
CA ALA A 162 -8.25 -11.42 -6.79
C ALA A 162 -7.41 -10.26 -6.22
N TYR A 163 -7.56 -9.95 -4.94
CA TYR A 163 -6.75 -8.95 -4.26
C TYR A 163 -5.26 -9.33 -4.25
N VAL A 164 -4.92 -10.58 -3.90
CA VAL A 164 -3.55 -11.09 -3.95
C VAL A 164 -3.00 -11.03 -5.38
N GLY A 165 -3.84 -11.32 -6.39
CA GLY A 165 -3.49 -11.16 -7.80
C GLY A 165 -3.12 -9.71 -8.16
N GLN A 166 -3.84 -8.72 -7.64
CA GLN A 166 -3.51 -7.29 -7.82
C GLN A 166 -2.18 -6.93 -7.15
N LEU A 167 -1.88 -7.49 -5.97
CA LEU A 167 -0.58 -7.32 -5.33
C LEU A 167 0.55 -7.90 -6.20
N ALA A 168 0.35 -9.10 -6.76
CA ALA A 168 1.31 -9.71 -7.66
C ALA A 168 1.52 -8.88 -8.93
N GLU A 169 0.46 -8.41 -9.58
CA GLU A 169 0.55 -7.52 -10.76
C GLU A 169 1.35 -6.25 -10.45
N LYS A 170 1.18 -5.70 -9.26
CA LYS A 170 1.85 -4.48 -8.84
C LYS A 170 3.31 -4.68 -8.44
N TYR A 171 3.65 -5.80 -7.80
CA TYR A 171 4.93 -6.00 -7.13
C TYR A 171 5.81 -7.12 -7.69
N ASP A 172 5.27 -8.01 -8.55
CA ASP A 172 6.11 -9.01 -9.19
C ASP A 172 7.12 -8.36 -10.13
N GLY A 173 8.39 -8.66 -9.92
CA GLY A 173 9.49 -8.19 -10.76
C GLY A 173 9.75 -9.09 -11.97
N TYR A 174 9.45 -10.39 -11.87
CA TYR A 174 9.72 -11.36 -12.94
C TYR A 174 8.92 -11.08 -14.20
N GLY A 175 9.62 -10.89 -15.31
CA GLY A 175 9.01 -10.59 -16.61
C GLY A 175 8.55 -9.14 -16.80
N ARG A 176 8.74 -8.26 -15.81
CA ARG A 176 8.35 -6.85 -15.88
C ARG A 176 9.23 -6.08 -16.86
N THR A 177 8.62 -5.14 -17.59
CA THR A 177 9.33 -4.05 -18.29
C THR A 177 9.76 -3.00 -17.26
N ARG A 178 11.02 -2.53 -17.35
CA ARG A 178 11.61 -1.56 -16.44
C ARG A 178 12.10 -0.32 -17.15
N GLN A 179 11.98 0.83 -16.51
CA GLN A 179 12.66 2.06 -16.91
C GLN A 179 13.96 2.15 -16.11
N PHE A 180 15.09 2.04 -16.80
CA PHE A 180 16.41 2.03 -16.19
C PHE A 180 17.18 3.29 -16.53
N HIS A 181 17.71 3.97 -15.52
CA HIS A 181 18.58 5.13 -15.68
C HIS A 181 20.03 4.65 -15.84
N SER A 182 20.52 4.67 -17.08
CA SER A 182 21.84 4.16 -17.39
C SER A 182 22.95 5.12 -16.96
N THR A 183 24.15 4.59 -16.75
CA THR A 183 25.37 5.37 -16.44
C THR A 183 25.70 6.40 -17.50
N ARG A 184 25.35 6.16 -18.76
CA ARG A 184 25.56 7.11 -19.86
C ARG A 184 24.54 8.28 -19.86
N GLY A 185 23.51 8.25 -18.99
CA GLY A 185 22.54 9.32 -18.79
C GLY A 185 21.19 9.12 -19.47
N ASP A 186 20.98 8.04 -20.23
CA ASP A 186 19.71 7.74 -20.88
C ASP A 186 18.76 7.01 -19.93
N VAL A 187 17.45 7.15 -20.19
CA VAL A 187 16.41 6.28 -19.61
C VAL A 187 16.09 5.19 -20.62
N ILE A 188 16.44 3.97 -20.29
CA ILE A 188 16.29 2.81 -21.18
C ILE A 188 15.07 2.00 -20.73
N THR A 189 14.19 1.67 -21.69
CA THR A 189 13.12 0.69 -21.47
C THR A 189 13.71 -0.72 -21.68
N ILE A 190 13.75 -1.50 -20.61
CA ILE A 190 14.31 -2.85 -20.65
C ILE A 190 13.20 -3.86 -20.47
N GLU A 191 13.09 -4.77 -21.42
CA GLU A 191 12.12 -5.86 -21.41
C GLU A 191 12.79 -7.20 -21.16
N GLY A 192 12.06 -8.10 -20.50
CA GLY A 192 12.48 -9.49 -20.32
C GLY A 192 13.67 -9.66 -19.37
N GLY A 193 14.36 -10.78 -19.57
CA GLY A 193 15.40 -11.24 -18.66
C GLY A 193 14.89 -12.35 -17.73
N THR A 194 15.72 -12.71 -16.75
CA THR A 194 15.45 -13.80 -15.83
C THR A 194 15.39 -13.34 -14.37
N TYR A 195 15.57 -12.06 -14.12
CA TYR A 195 15.53 -11.46 -12.78
C TYR A 195 14.13 -11.02 -12.37
N GLY A 196 13.89 -11.01 -11.06
CA GLY A 196 12.71 -10.48 -10.40
C GLY A 196 12.01 -11.51 -9.51
N SER A 197 11.33 -11.01 -8.49
CA SER A 197 10.50 -11.81 -7.60
C SER A 197 9.19 -12.23 -8.26
N LYS A 198 8.59 -13.31 -7.75
CA LYS A 198 7.23 -13.72 -8.08
C LYS A 198 6.52 -14.16 -6.81
N LEU A 199 5.41 -13.50 -6.49
CA LEU A 199 4.60 -13.77 -5.31
C LEU A 199 4.02 -15.20 -5.35
N ASP A 200 4.05 -15.91 -4.23
CA ASP A 200 3.30 -17.16 -4.05
C ASP A 200 1.84 -16.84 -3.73
N GLN A 201 1.08 -16.53 -4.76
CA GLN A 201 -0.31 -16.07 -4.61
C GLN A 201 -1.17 -17.07 -3.83
N LYS A 202 -0.90 -18.37 -3.99
CA LYS A 202 -1.65 -19.41 -3.27
C LYS A 202 -1.39 -19.36 -1.75
N LYS A 203 -0.13 -19.18 -1.35
CA LYS A 203 0.22 -19.05 0.08
C LYS A 203 -0.28 -17.75 0.65
N GLU A 204 -0.22 -16.66 -0.10
CA GLU A 204 -0.71 -15.36 0.38
C GLU A 204 -2.23 -15.32 0.50
N THR A 205 -2.97 -15.94 -0.42
CA THR A 205 -4.42 -16.14 -0.26
C THR A 205 -4.72 -16.93 1.01
N ALA A 206 -4.03 -18.06 1.22
CA ALA A 206 -4.23 -18.88 2.42
C ALA A 206 -3.88 -18.10 3.71
N TYR A 207 -2.80 -17.30 3.68
CA TYR A 207 -2.43 -16.43 4.80
C TYR A 207 -3.54 -15.43 5.15
N LEU A 208 -4.09 -14.72 4.18
CA LEU A 208 -5.18 -13.78 4.41
C LEU A 208 -6.44 -14.50 4.91
N MET A 209 -6.83 -15.62 4.29
CA MET A 209 -8.00 -16.41 4.73
C MET A 209 -7.88 -16.90 6.17
N GLU A 210 -6.67 -17.22 6.63
CA GLU A 210 -6.40 -17.66 7.99
C GLU A 210 -6.43 -16.49 9.00
N HIS A 211 -5.83 -15.34 8.63
CA HIS A 211 -5.54 -14.28 9.59
C HIS A 211 -6.58 -13.15 9.63
N LEU A 212 -7.37 -12.93 8.57
CA LEU A 212 -8.33 -11.82 8.51
C LEU A 212 -9.40 -11.88 9.63
N LEU A 213 -9.73 -13.07 10.12
CA LEU A 213 -10.69 -13.26 11.22
C LEU A 213 -10.02 -13.37 12.60
N ASP A 214 -8.68 -13.39 12.66
CA ASP A 214 -7.95 -13.45 13.92
C ASP A 214 -8.07 -12.11 14.65
N ALA A 215 -8.50 -12.17 15.92
CA ALA A 215 -8.56 -10.98 16.76
C ALA A 215 -7.21 -10.26 16.91
N GLY A 216 -6.10 -10.97 16.72
CA GLY A 216 -4.75 -10.42 16.81
C GLY A 216 -4.42 -9.38 15.76
N VAL A 217 -5.10 -9.39 14.60
CA VAL A 217 -4.87 -8.41 13.52
C VAL A 217 -5.82 -7.20 13.56
N HIS A 218 -6.56 -7.04 14.66
CA HIS A 218 -7.55 -5.96 14.89
C HIS A 218 -7.30 -5.26 16.23
N THR A 219 -6.05 -5.01 16.55
CA THR A 219 -5.61 -4.48 17.85
C THR A 219 -5.29 -2.99 17.83
N GLY A 220 -5.27 -2.37 16.66
CA GLY A 220 -4.78 -1.02 16.42
C GLY A 220 -3.25 -0.93 16.39
N THR A 221 -2.55 -2.07 16.33
CA THR A 221 -1.10 -2.13 16.21
C THR A 221 -0.71 -2.77 14.89
N GLN A 222 -0.11 -2.00 13.98
CA GLN A 222 0.30 -2.47 12.66
C GLN A 222 1.19 -3.71 12.74
N GLN A 223 0.82 -4.73 11.96
CA GLN A 223 1.54 -6.00 11.83
C GLN A 223 2.15 -6.09 10.44
N SER A 224 3.48 -6.00 10.38
CA SER A 224 4.23 -6.13 9.14
C SER A 224 4.25 -7.59 8.69
N HIS A 225 3.76 -7.84 7.48
CA HIS A 225 3.83 -9.14 6.82
C HIS A 225 4.78 -9.05 5.61
N VAL A 226 5.83 -9.87 5.62
CA VAL A 226 6.71 -10.05 4.45
C VAL A 226 6.12 -11.16 3.61
N PRO A 227 5.76 -10.89 2.35
CA PRO A 227 5.13 -11.90 1.51
C PRO A 227 6.00 -13.12 1.26
N THR A 228 5.36 -14.25 1.01
CA THR A 228 6.00 -15.46 0.52
C THR A 228 6.16 -15.39 -1.00
N TYR A 229 7.30 -15.84 -1.51
CA TYR A 229 7.58 -15.81 -2.95
C TYR A 229 7.79 -17.22 -3.50
N GLU A 230 7.22 -17.50 -4.69
CA GLU A 230 7.60 -18.66 -5.52
C GLU A 230 9.01 -18.49 -6.07
N ARG A 231 9.40 -17.22 -6.27
CA ARG A 231 10.70 -16.83 -6.78
C ARG A 231 11.23 -15.64 -6.00
N GLU A 232 12.37 -15.86 -5.38
CA GLU A 232 13.09 -14.82 -4.66
C GLU A 232 13.85 -13.89 -5.61
N ALA A 233 14.10 -12.64 -5.18
CA ALA A 233 14.95 -11.68 -5.84
C ALA A 233 15.95 -11.05 -4.86
N PHE A 234 16.94 -10.35 -5.36
CA PHE A 234 17.93 -9.64 -4.55
C PHE A 234 17.31 -8.41 -3.87
N CYS A 235 16.41 -7.73 -4.59
CA CYS A 235 15.59 -6.62 -4.09
C CYS A 235 14.13 -6.87 -4.44
N TYR A 236 13.23 -6.30 -3.65
CA TYR A 236 11.79 -6.42 -3.78
C TYR A 236 11.14 -5.05 -3.95
N GLY A 237 9.90 -5.03 -4.44
CA GLY A 237 9.15 -3.81 -4.66
C GLY A 237 9.17 -3.38 -6.13
N ARG A 238 8.73 -2.15 -6.38
CA ARG A 238 8.64 -1.64 -7.76
C ARG A 238 9.99 -1.28 -8.36
N ASP A 239 10.92 -0.86 -7.53
CA ASP A 239 12.34 -0.66 -7.91
C ASP A 239 13.16 -1.87 -7.46
N ASP A 240 12.99 -2.99 -8.17
CA ASP A 240 13.57 -4.28 -7.79
C ASP A 240 15.02 -4.47 -8.29
N ILE A 241 15.58 -3.56 -9.09
CA ILE A 241 17.02 -3.55 -9.41
C ILE A 241 17.80 -3.04 -8.21
N GLY A 242 17.27 -2.01 -7.53
CA GLY A 242 17.88 -1.39 -6.37
C GLY A 242 19.16 -0.63 -6.70
N ASP A 243 20.01 -0.49 -5.70
CA ASP A 243 21.25 0.30 -5.73
C ASP A 243 22.54 -0.53 -5.89
N THR A 244 22.40 -1.87 -6.00
CA THR A 244 23.51 -2.81 -6.10
C THR A 244 23.27 -3.73 -7.31
N TYR A 245 23.95 -3.45 -8.43
CA TYR A 245 23.75 -4.15 -9.69
C TYR A 245 24.97 -4.08 -10.61
N ILE A 246 24.98 -4.93 -11.64
CA ILE A 246 25.89 -4.84 -12.77
C ILE A 246 25.13 -4.21 -13.94
N GLU A 247 25.70 -3.20 -14.57
CA GLU A 247 25.23 -2.61 -15.82
C GLU A 247 26.19 -2.99 -16.97
N VAL A 248 25.64 -3.49 -18.06
CA VAL A 248 26.40 -3.82 -19.28
C VAL A 248 25.82 -3.01 -20.45
N ASP A 249 26.45 -1.90 -20.75
CA ASP A 249 26.15 -1.10 -21.94
C ASP A 249 26.81 -1.73 -23.17
N MET A 250 26.00 -2.44 -23.94
CA MET A 250 26.47 -3.18 -25.10
C MET A 250 26.73 -2.27 -26.29
N THR A 251 26.19 -1.05 -26.30
CA THR A 251 26.51 -0.02 -27.32
C THR A 251 27.90 0.57 -27.10
N GLN A 252 28.18 0.95 -25.83
CA GLN A 252 29.48 1.51 -25.48
C GLN A 252 30.53 0.44 -25.18
N GLN A 253 30.13 -0.83 -25.10
CA GLN A 253 30.99 -1.95 -24.71
C GLN A 253 31.68 -1.70 -23.38
N LYS A 254 30.89 -1.23 -22.41
CA LYS A 254 31.32 -0.95 -21.03
C LYS A 254 30.50 -1.76 -20.04
N MET A 255 31.13 -2.11 -18.95
CA MET A 255 30.48 -2.72 -17.80
C MET A 255 30.79 -1.91 -16.55
N TYR A 256 29.74 -1.68 -15.76
CA TYR A 256 29.81 -0.99 -14.48
C TYR A 256 29.28 -1.91 -13.38
N TYR A 257 29.84 -1.82 -12.20
CA TYR A 257 29.30 -2.45 -11.00
C TYR A 257 29.06 -1.38 -9.95
N TYR A 258 27.82 -1.29 -9.51
CA TYR A 258 27.39 -0.45 -8.41
C TYR A 258 27.13 -1.29 -7.17
N GLU A 259 27.55 -0.78 -6.01
CA GLU A 259 27.27 -1.35 -4.70
C GLU A 259 26.77 -0.25 -3.79
N LYS A 260 25.51 -0.37 -3.33
CA LYS A 260 24.83 0.63 -2.48
C LYS A 260 24.86 2.04 -3.09
N GLY A 261 24.63 2.13 -4.39
CA GLY A 261 24.60 3.39 -5.14
C GLY A 261 25.99 3.94 -5.49
N GLU A 262 27.08 3.32 -5.06
CA GLU A 262 28.45 3.75 -5.35
C GLU A 262 29.02 2.97 -6.53
N LEU A 263 29.60 3.67 -7.53
CA LEU A 263 30.34 3.04 -8.62
C LEU A 263 31.63 2.42 -8.06
N ARG A 264 31.71 1.08 -8.10
CA ARG A 264 32.84 0.32 -7.57
C ARG A 264 33.79 -0.17 -8.66
N LEU A 265 33.25 -0.40 -9.87
CA LEU A 265 34.05 -0.87 -11.00
C LEU A 265 33.50 -0.31 -12.31
N GLU A 266 34.38 0.15 -13.17
CA GLU A 266 34.16 0.45 -14.59
C GLU A 266 35.22 -0.24 -15.41
N THR A 267 34.83 -0.88 -16.53
CA THR A 267 35.75 -1.52 -17.44
C THR A 267 35.17 -1.64 -18.84
N ASP A 268 36.06 -1.61 -19.83
CA ASP A 268 35.72 -2.01 -21.21
C ASP A 268 35.52 -3.54 -21.26
N VAL A 269 34.55 -3.97 -22.08
CA VAL A 269 34.22 -5.38 -22.29
C VAL A 269 34.14 -5.71 -23.80
N VAL A 270 34.04 -7.00 -24.14
CA VAL A 270 33.64 -7.44 -25.45
C VAL A 270 32.50 -8.41 -25.36
N THR A 271 31.34 -8.00 -25.87
CA THR A 271 30.10 -8.79 -25.84
C THR A 271 29.97 -9.71 -27.06
N GLY A 272 28.79 -10.31 -27.24
CA GLY A 272 28.54 -11.30 -28.29
C GLY A 272 28.72 -10.76 -29.73
N ASN A 273 29.14 -11.64 -30.63
CA ASN A 273 29.44 -11.32 -32.04
C ASN A 273 28.16 -11.08 -32.86
N MET A 274 27.92 -9.83 -33.24
CA MET A 274 26.72 -9.44 -33.98
C MET A 274 26.70 -10.00 -35.41
N ARG A 275 27.86 -10.02 -36.10
CA ARG A 275 27.96 -10.59 -37.45
C ARG A 275 27.62 -12.06 -37.52
N ARG A 276 27.92 -12.81 -36.46
CA ARG A 276 27.60 -14.24 -36.33
C ARG A 276 26.24 -14.51 -35.74
N ARG A 277 25.45 -13.50 -35.45
CA ARG A 277 24.15 -13.60 -34.72
C ARG A 277 24.29 -14.27 -33.35
N MET A 278 25.38 -13.98 -32.67
CA MET A 278 25.69 -14.48 -31.31
C MET A 278 25.72 -13.31 -30.35
N GLY A 279 24.89 -12.28 -30.56
CA GLY A 279 24.80 -11.13 -29.67
C GLY A 279 24.44 -11.52 -28.24
N THR A 280 24.97 -10.79 -27.26
CA THR A 280 24.56 -10.91 -25.89
C THR A 280 23.09 -10.47 -25.79
N PRO A 281 22.19 -11.26 -25.14
CA PRO A 281 20.78 -10.90 -25.06
C PRO A 281 20.56 -9.73 -24.08
N GLU A 282 19.65 -8.85 -24.44
CA GLU A 282 19.15 -7.79 -23.56
C GLU A 282 18.29 -8.36 -22.41
N GLY A 283 18.00 -7.50 -21.44
CA GLY A 283 17.10 -7.77 -20.31
C GLY A 283 17.78 -7.64 -18.96
N VAL A 284 16.98 -7.74 -17.90
CA VAL A 284 17.48 -7.80 -16.53
C VAL A 284 17.63 -9.26 -16.12
N ASN A 285 18.86 -9.69 -15.93
CA ASN A 285 19.23 -11.03 -15.52
C ASN A 285 19.84 -10.98 -14.11
N PHE A 286 20.41 -12.06 -13.60
CA PHE A 286 21.05 -12.06 -12.28
C PHE A 286 22.21 -13.04 -12.23
N VAL A 287 23.16 -12.76 -11.36
CA VAL A 287 24.26 -13.67 -11.03
C VAL A 287 23.68 -14.89 -10.33
N TYR A 288 23.61 -16.04 -11.01
CA TYR A 288 23.04 -17.23 -10.39
C TYR A 288 24.08 -18.24 -9.86
N ASN A 289 25.37 -18.00 -10.16
CA ASN A 289 26.48 -18.79 -9.63
C ASN A 289 27.80 -18.01 -9.73
N LYS A 290 28.85 -18.49 -9.04
CA LYS A 290 30.23 -18.00 -9.14
C LYS A 290 31.17 -19.20 -9.11
N GLN A 291 32.09 -19.30 -10.09
CA GLN A 291 33.02 -20.41 -10.20
C GLN A 291 34.43 -19.92 -10.58
N LYS A 292 35.45 -20.59 -10.06
CA LYS A 292 36.85 -20.39 -10.47
C LYS A 292 37.36 -21.60 -11.28
N ASP A 293 38.37 -21.37 -12.10
CA ASP A 293 39.15 -22.39 -12.83
C ASP A 293 38.22 -23.30 -13.70
N ARG A 294 37.35 -22.67 -14.50
CA ARG A 294 36.41 -23.39 -15.35
C ARG A 294 36.84 -23.42 -16.81
N VAL A 295 36.52 -24.51 -17.51
CA VAL A 295 36.65 -24.61 -18.97
C VAL A 295 35.28 -24.41 -19.60
N LEU A 296 35.07 -23.29 -20.29
CA LEU A 296 33.87 -23.00 -21.06
C LEU A 296 33.93 -23.77 -22.38
N ARG A 297 32.91 -24.61 -22.66
CA ARG A 297 32.88 -25.48 -23.85
C ARG A 297 31.67 -25.15 -24.73
N GLY A 298 31.86 -25.14 -26.00
CA GLY A 298 30.84 -25.01 -27.00
C GLY A 298 31.28 -25.59 -28.34
N PRO A 299 30.44 -25.53 -29.39
CA PRO A 299 30.81 -26.03 -30.72
C PRO A 299 32.11 -25.38 -31.23
N GLY A 300 33.17 -26.19 -31.31
CA GLY A 300 34.47 -25.74 -31.86
C GLY A 300 35.37 -24.95 -30.91
N TYR A 301 35.04 -24.85 -29.62
CA TYR A 301 35.92 -24.22 -28.65
C TYR A 301 35.92 -24.87 -27.25
N ALA A 302 37.05 -24.71 -26.57
CA ALA A 302 37.21 -25.01 -25.15
C ALA A 302 38.14 -23.93 -24.57
N SER A 303 37.57 -22.99 -23.81
CA SER A 303 38.26 -21.81 -23.30
C SER A 303 38.40 -21.91 -21.78
N PRO A 304 39.61 -22.06 -21.24
CA PRO A 304 39.81 -21.98 -19.81
C PRO A 304 39.67 -20.53 -19.34
N VAL A 305 38.94 -20.35 -18.25
CA VAL A 305 38.73 -19.05 -17.61
C VAL A 305 39.05 -19.18 -16.12
N LYS A 306 39.61 -18.14 -15.54
CA LYS A 306 39.92 -18.12 -14.11
C LYS A 306 38.69 -17.84 -13.29
N PHE A 307 37.85 -16.92 -13.75
CA PHE A 307 36.65 -16.45 -13.07
C PHE A 307 35.44 -16.60 -14.01
N TRP A 308 34.38 -17.19 -13.51
CA TRP A 308 33.13 -17.39 -14.25
C TRP A 308 31.93 -16.95 -13.39
N VAL A 309 31.17 -15.97 -13.87
CA VAL A 309 29.95 -15.44 -13.25
C VAL A 309 28.81 -15.59 -14.25
N PRO A 310 28.08 -16.72 -14.26
CA PRO A 310 26.96 -16.93 -15.18
C PRO A 310 25.77 -16.08 -14.79
N VAL A 311 25.07 -15.53 -15.79
CA VAL A 311 23.96 -14.59 -15.63
C VAL A 311 22.67 -15.05 -16.34
N LYS A 312 22.78 -15.76 -17.47
CA LYS A 312 21.62 -16.27 -18.23
C LYS A 312 21.97 -17.54 -18.98
N GLY A 313 21.50 -18.70 -18.53
CA GLY A 313 21.80 -19.98 -19.19
C GLY A 313 23.29 -20.21 -19.30
N SER A 314 23.81 -20.34 -20.53
CA SER A 314 25.27 -20.49 -20.79
C SER A 314 26.01 -19.17 -20.96
N ILE A 315 25.36 -18.04 -20.77
CA ILE A 315 25.95 -16.71 -20.92
C ILE A 315 26.37 -16.20 -19.52
N GLY A 316 27.55 -15.62 -19.45
CA GLY A 316 28.08 -15.06 -18.23
C GLY A 316 29.21 -14.08 -18.48
N ILE A 317 29.71 -13.51 -17.39
CA ILE A 317 30.84 -12.60 -17.33
C ILE A 317 32.06 -13.43 -16.97
N HIS A 318 33.17 -13.25 -17.70
CA HIS A 318 34.39 -14.00 -17.43
C HIS A 318 35.64 -13.29 -17.92
N ASP A 319 36.79 -13.60 -17.37
CA ASP A 319 38.06 -13.15 -17.88
C ASP A 319 38.37 -13.71 -19.28
N ALA A 320 39.01 -12.89 -20.13
CA ALA A 320 39.36 -13.27 -21.46
C ALA A 320 40.86 -12.95 -21.71
N SER A 321 41.73 -13.69 -21.05
CA SER A 321 43.21 -13.49 -21.12
C SER A 321 43.83 -13.67 -22.48
N TRP A 322 43.10 -14.23 -23.43
CA TRP A 322 43.50 -14.34 -24.87
C TRP A 322 43.28 -13.06 -25.67
N ARG A 323 42.55 -12.05 -25.10
CA ARG A 323 42.31 -10.75 -25.73
C ARG A 323 43.32 -9.73 -25.22
N LYS A 324 43.82 -8.90 -26.14
CA LYS A 324 44.69 -7.77 -25.80
C LYS A 324 43.95 -6.46 -25.72
N GLU A 325 42.77 -6.39 -26.38
CA GLU A 325 41.96 -5.18 -26.51
C GLU A 325 40.50 -5.49 -26.15
N PHE A 326 39.86 -4.52 -25.54
CA PHE A 326 38.47 -4.54 -25.14
C PHE A 326 37.77 -3.24 -25.55
N GLY A 327 36.44 -3.24 -25.57
CA GLY A 327 35.68 -2.07 -25.94
C GLY A 327 35.51 -1.85 -27.45
N GLY A 328 34.96 -0.68 -27.80
CA GLY A 328 34.76 -0.23 -29.18
C GLY A 328 33.92 -1.20 -30.02
N ASP A 329 34.23 -1.26 -31.31
CA ASP A 329 33.49 -2.03 -32.31
C ASP A 329 33.91 -3.51 -32.43
N ILE A 330 34.76 -4.01 -31.54
CA ILE A 330 35.27 -5.39 -31.58
C ILE A 330 34.13 -6.42 -31.62
N TYR A 331 33.07 -6.19 -30.86
CA TYR A 331 31.90 -7.09 -30.76
C TYR A 331 31.17 -7.28 -32.11
N GLN A 332 31.25 -6.32 -33.02
CA GLN A 332 30.57 -6.40 -34.31
C GLN A 332 31.08 -7.55 -35.18
N THR A 333 32.40 -7.78 -35.18
CA THR A 333 33.05 -8.76 -36.08
C THR A 333 33.85 -9.84 -35.35
N ALA A 334 34.45 -9.53 -34.20
CA ALA A 334 35.33 -10.38 -33.41
C ALA A 334 34.82 -10.55 -31.94
N GLY A 335 33.51 -10.44 -31.71
CA GLY A 335 32.87 -10.64 -30.44
C GLY A 335 32.90 -12.08 -29.93
N SER A 336 32.35 -12.29 -28.74
CA SER A 336 32.24 -13.58 -28.11
C SER A 336 31.10 -14.45 -28.69
N HIS A 337 30.84 -15.61 -28.10
CA HIS A 337 29.64 -16.43 -28.38
C HIS A 337 28.42 -16.03 -27.53
N GLY A 338 28.36 -14.79 -27.07
CA GLY A 338 27.29 -14.24 -26.24
C GLY A 338 27.72 -13.84 -24.82
N CYS A 339 28.85 -14.34 -24.33
CA CYS A 339 29.39 -13.98 -23.02
C CYS A 339 29.98 -12.57 -23.00
N ILE A 340 30.14 -12.01 -21.83
CA ILE A 340 30.79 -10.71 -21.59
C ILE A 340 32.25 -10.98 -21.25
N ASN A 341 33.13 -10.77 -22.22
CA ASN A 341 34.58 -10.91 -22.08
C ASN A 341 35.13 -9.68 -21.35
N THR A 342 35.80 -9.88 -20.25
CA THR A 342 36.30 -8.83 -19.36
C THR A 342 37.83 -8.94 -19.21
N PRO A 343 38.58 -7.85 -19.05
CA PRO A 343 39.99 -7.89 -18.66
C PRO A 343 40.17 -8.69 -17.38
N LYS A 344 41.24 -9.45 -17.26
CA LYS A 344 41.41 -10.45 -16.18
C LYS A 344 41.47 -9.80 -14.80
N ASP A 345 42.20 -8.70 -14.66
CA ASP A 345 42.30 -7.92 -13.42
C ASP A 345 40.92 -7.36 -12.99
N LYS A 346 40.16 -6.80 -13.92
CA LYS A 346 38.81 -6.29 -13.69
C LYS A 346 37.81 -7.40 -13.37
N MET A 347 37.97 -8.57 -13.97
CA MET A 347 37.12 -9.71 -13.66
C MET A 347 37.42 -10.28 -12.26
N GLU A 348 38.67 -10.23 -11.81
CA GLU A 348 39.04 -10.60 -10.44
C GLU A 348 38.43 -9.65 -9.42
N GLU A 349 38.51 -8.33 -9.63
CA GLU A 349 37.88 -7.31 -8.82
C GLU A 349 36.37 -7.55 -8.72
N LEU A 350 35.68 -7.70 -9.87
CA LEU A 350 34.24 -7.95 -9.91
C LEU A 350 33.86 -9.25 -9.17
N TYR A 351 34.63 -10.33 -9.43
CA TYR A 351 34.36 -11.63 -8.85
C TYR A 351 34.39 -11.59 -7.30
N ASP A 352 35.30 -10.84 -6.73
CA ASP A 352 35.42 -10.75 -5.28
C ASP A 352 34.30 -9.91 -4.63
N MET A 353 33.78 -8.90 -5.32
CA MET A 353 32.71 -8.02 -4.84
C MET A 353 31.29 -8.57 -5.08
N VAL A 354 31.02 -9.11 -6.27
CA VAL A 354 29.68 -9.46 -6.69
C VAL A 354 29.08 -10.63 -5.89
N GLN A 355 27.82 -10.61 -5.60
CA GLN A 355 27.09 -11.66 -4.87
C GLN A 355 26.16 -12.45 -5.81
N ILE A 356 25.85 -13.69 -5.43
CA ILE A 356 24.78 -14.46 -6.08
C ILE A 356 23.46 -13.74 -5.81
N GLY A 357 22.64 -13.60 -6.84
CA GLY A 357 21.41 -12.81 -6.81
C GLY A 357 21.55 -11.41 -7.39
N THR A 358 22.75 -10.81 -7.44
CA THR A 358 22.98 -9.46 -7.97
C THR A 358 22.34 -9.30 -9.35
N PRO A 359 21.48 -8.28 -9.56
CA PRO A 359 20.89 -7.96 -10.86
C PRO A 359 21.97 -7.62 -11.91
N VAL A 360 21.74 -8.02 -13.15
CA VAL A 360 22.60 -7.72 -14.30
C VAL A 360 21.73 -7.15 -15.40
N VAL A 361 21.87 -5.85 -15.61
CA VAL A 361 21.13 -5.06 -16.59
C VAL A 361 21.93 -5.02 -17.88
N MET A 362 21.40 -5.57 -18.97
CA MET A 362 22.08 -5.67 -20.26
C MET A 362 21.25 -5.00 -21.35
N PHE A 363 21.80 -4.00 -22.05
CA PHE A 363 21.07 -3.21 -23.05
C PHE A 363 22.01 -2.63 -24.12
N TYR A 364 21.40 -2.18 -25.24
CA TYR A 364 22.09 -1.44 -26.31
C TYR A 364 21.83 0.06 -26.29
#